data_4f5aa65f39c9a70bd4407baf374f4a44
#
_entry.id   4f5aa65f39c9a70bd4407baf374f4a44
#
_cell.length_a   1.000
_cell.length_b   1.000
_cell.length_c   1.000
_cell.angle_alpha   90.00
_cell.angle_beta   90.00
_cell.angle_gamma   90.00
#
_symmetry.space_group_name_H-M   'P 1'
#
loop_
_entity.id
_entity.type
_entity.pdbx_description
1 polymer ?
#
loop_
_entity_poly.entity_id
_entity_poly.type
_entity_poly.pdbx_seq_one_letter_code
_entity_poly.pdbx_strand_id
1 'polypeptide(L)'
;MFHGYTRLSLPFLLLAVLTGLSAQETPIRVGVAVMQNEAQRSVSGKLERDRFVQSLNRMKPDKKTHVQVQGVPLDAMTMNEADEEAASKKCTYVVLTTLTELRGFDDPYQRTPNTIETNPNSQWSMQNNPRGERMDPEYRVTVEYKLFRTGGSQVAGSPYSTQAATNEIDAVSQVMERIASRVADEVRKSAPAAANE
;
A
#
# COMPACT_ATOMS: atom_id res chain seq x y z
N MET A 1 -64.10 59.78 15.47
CA MET A 1 -63.85 58.55 14.71
C MET A 1 -62.35 58.27 14.73
N PHE A 2 -61.89 57.39 15.65
CA PHE A 2 -60.45 57.05 15.76
C PHE A 2 -60.29 55.59 15.38
N HIS A 3 -59.53 55.34 14.31
CA HIS A 3 -59.15 53.97 13.88
C HIS A 3 -57.79 53.66 14.48
N GLY A 4 -57.82 52.75 15.49
CA GLY A 4 -56.60 52.18 16.05
C GLY A 4 -56.04 51.10 15.19
N TYR A 5 -54.80 51.27 14.73
CA TYR A 5 -54.01 50.21 14.04
C TYR A 5 -53.20 49.42 15.11
N THR A 6 -53.63 48.23 15.39
CA THR A 6 -52.84 47.23 16.15
C THR A 6 -51.72 46.66 15.29
N ARG A 7 -50.48 47.00 15.66
CA ARG A 7 -49.28 46.41 15.06
C ARG A 7 -49.07 45.03 15.66
N LEU A 8 -49.28 43.98 14.84
CA LEU A 8 -48.81 42.62 15.14
C LEU A 8 -47.30 42.57 14.94
N SER A 9 -46.53 42.46 16.04
CA SER A 9 -45.11 42.10 16.03
C SER A 9 -44.97 40.59 15.91
N LEU A 10 -44.55 40.09 14.75
CA LEU A 10 -44.14 38.72 14.56
C LEU A 10 -42.78 38.50 15.24
N PRO A 11 -42.62 37.52 16.16
CA PRO A 11 -41.32 37.14 16.62
C PRO A 11 -40.65 36.31 15.52
N PHE A 12 -39.55 36.82 14.97
CA PHE A 12 -38.65 36.10 14.08
C PHE A 12 -37.97 35.01 14.91
N LEU A 13 -38.44 33.78 14.79
CA LEU A 13 -37.85 32.61 15.40
C LEU A 13 -36.60 32.25 14.56
N LEU A 14 -35.43 32.76 14.96
CA LEU A 14 -34.15 32.46 14.37
C LEU A 14 -33.78 31.01 14.71
N LEU A 15 -34.16 30.07 13.84
CA LEU A 15 -33.76 28.67 13.96
C LEU A 15 -32.29 28.61 13.58
N ALA A 16 -31.42 28.69 14.58
CA ALA A 16 -29.99 28.42 14.41
C ALA A 16 -29.84 26.92 14.12
N VAL A 17 -29.76 26.55 12.84
CA VAL A 17 -29.35 25.24 12.41
C VAL A 17 -27.85 25.11 12.75
N LEU A 18 -27.57 24.58 13.93
CA LEU A 18 -26.25 24.07 14.29
C LEU A 18 -25.98 22.85 13.37
N THR A 19 -25.53 23.11 12.16
CA THR A 19 -24.89 22.09 11.37
C THR A 19 -23.60 21.75 12.13
N GLY A 20 -23.65 20.63 12.86
CA GLY A 20 -22.44 20.03 13.42
C GLY A 20 -21.44 19.79 12.29
N LEU A 21 -20.49 20.73 12.11
CA LEU A 21 -19.29 20.48 11.34
C LEU A 21 -18.54 19.39 12.12
N SER A 22 -18.82 18.12 11.76
CA SER A 22 -17.88 17.06 12.06
C SER A 22 -16.56 17.50 11.44
N ALA A 23 -15.57 17.80 12.27
CA ALA A 23 -14.22 18.09 11.80
C ALA A 23 -13.77 16.85 11.03
N GLN A 24 -13.91 16.91 9.71
CA GLN A 24 -13.50 15.83 8.83
C GLN A 24 -11.97 15.86 8.86
N GLU A 25 -11.38 14.99 9.68
CA GLU A 25 -9.91 14.89 9.78
C GLU A 25 -9.34 14.75 8.39
N THR A 26 -8.46 15.66 8.03
CA THR A 26 -7.81 15.68 6.71
C THR A 26 -6.97 14.41 6.58
N PRO A 27 -7.18 13.58 5.56
CA PRO A 27 -6.43 12.34 5.41
C PRO A 27 -4.94 12.63 5.23
N ILE A 28 -4.10 11.80 5.85
CA ILE A 28 -2.65 11.87 5.64
C ILE A 28 -2.35 11.33 4.24
N ARG A 29 -1.77 12.17 3.39
CA ARG A 29 -1.49 11.83 2.00
C ARG A 29 -0.10 11.23 1.87
N VAL A 30 -0.03 10.06 1.23
CA VAL A 30 1.20 9.31 0.96
C VAL A 30 1.40 9.24 -0.55
N GLY A 31 2.43 9.90 -1.04
CA GLY A 31 2.86 9.80 -2.43
C GLY A 31 3.51 8.44 -2.69
N VAL A 32 3.06 7.74 -3.71
CA VAL A 32 3.59 6.43 -4.10
C VAL A 32 4.30 6.56 -5.44
N ALA A 33 5.63 6.42 -5.44
CA ALA A 33 6.44 6.48 -6.65
C ALA A 33 6.29 5.21 -7.51
N VAL A 34 6.67 5.29 -8.78
CA VAL A 34 6.71 4.14 -9.68
C VAL A 34 7.67 3.09 -9.11
N MET A 35 7.22 1.84 -8.99
CA MET A 35 8.07 0.76 -8.50
C MET A 35 9.25 0.51 -9.45
N GLN A 36 10.46 0.52 -8.92
CA GLN A 36 11.66 0.11 -9.64
C GLN A 36 11.71 -1.42 -9.73
N ASN A 37 12.12 -1.94 -10.89
CA ASN A 37 12.18 -3.37 -11.15
C ASN A 37 13.61 -3.79 -11.47
N GLU A 38 14.29 -4.39 -10.51
CA GLU A 38 15.65 -4.92 -10.64
C GLU A 38 15.65 -6.45 -10.86
N ALA A 39 14.50 -7.09 -10.75
CA ALA A 39 14.39 -8.56 -10.81
C ALA A 39 14.46 -9.14 -12.24
N GLN A 40 14.68 -8.30 -13.26
CA GLN A 40 14.80 -8.69 -14.68
C GLN A 40 13.57 -9.47 -15.24
N ARG A 41 12.40 -9.28 -14.62
CA ARG A 41 11.12 -9.88 -15.03
C ARG A 41 10.17 -8.82 -15.60
N SER A 42 9.24 -9.24 -16.44
CA SER A 42 8.28 -8.32 -17.07
C SER A 42 7.16 -7.91 -16.10
N VAL A 43 7.49 -7.09 -15.10
CA VAL A 43 6.53 -6.52 -14.14
C VAL A 43 6.42 -5.02 -14.37
N SER A 44 5.20 -4.52 -14.53
CA SER A 44 4.96 -3.10 -14.74
C SER A 44 4.98 -2.33 -13.42
N GLY A 45 6.01 -1.52 -13.20
CA GLY A 45 6.12 -0.69 -11.99
C GLY A 45 4.97 0.30 -11.81
N LYS A 46 4.40 0.83 -12.90
CA LYS A 46 3.22 1.70 -12.85
C LYS A 46 1.97 0.95 -12.39
N LEU A 47 1.75 -0.25 -12.88
CA LEU A 47 0.59 -1.06 -12.50
C LEU A 47 0.66 -1.43 -11.01
N GLU A 48 1.84 -1.82 -10.52
CA GLU A 48 2.02 -2.16 -9.11
C GLU A 48 1.91 -0.93 -8.21
N ARG A 49 2.41 0.23 -8.64
CA ARG A 49 2.13 1.51 -7.96
C ARG A 49 0.63 1.77 -7.81
N ASP A 50 -0.12 1.62 -8.89
CA ASP A 50 -1.56 1.90 -8.88
C ASP A 50 -2.33 0.92 -7.97
N ARG A 51 -1.92 -0.34 -7.93
CA ARG A 51 -2.43 -1.34 -6.98
C ARG A 51 -2.10 -0.97 -5.53
N PHE A 52 -0.88 -0.51 -5.28
CA PHE A 52 -0.48 -0.04 -3.97
C PHE A 52 -1.34 1.14 -3.49
N VAL A 53 -1.53 2.13 -4.37
CA VAL A 53 -2.41 3.29 -4.11
C VAL A 53 -3.84 2.84 -3.80
N GLN A 54 -4.39 1.90 -4.59
CA GLN A 54 -5.72 1.35 -4.33
C GLN A 54 -5.80 0.64 -2.98
N SER A 55 -4.75 -0.11 -2.61
CA SER A 55 -4.68 -0.80 -1.31
C SER A 55 -4.70 0.20 -0.16
N LEU A 56 -3.91 1.28 -0.22
CA LEU A 56 -3.96 2.35 0.78
C LEU A 56 -5.35 2.99 0.88
N ASN A 57 -5.96 3.29 -0.27
CA ASN A 57 -7.25 3.99 -0.33
C ASN A 57 -8.44 3.12 0.11
N ARG A 58 -8.30 1.78 0.08
CA ARG A 58 -9.31 0.85 0.60
C ARG A 58 -9.24 0.65 2.11
N MET A 59 -8.15 1.05 2.75
CA MET A 59 -8.00 0.90 4.18
C MET A 59 -8.94 1.82 4.94
N LYS A 60 -9.61 1.25 5.92
CA LYS A 60 -10.47 2.04 6.82
C LYS A 60 -9.60 2.88 7.74
N PRO A 61 -10.12 4.02 8.22
CA PRO A 61 -9.48 4.77 9.30
C PRO A 61 -9.19 3.87 10.50
N ASP A 62 -8.10 4.14 11.19
CA ASP A 62 -7.79 3.43 12.42
C ASP A 62 -8.83 3.74 13.48
N LYS A 63 -9.27 2.71 14.21
CA LYS A 63 -10.35 2.84 15.20
C LYS A 63 -9.95 3.67 16.43
N LYS A 64 -8.65 3.76 16.73
CA LYS A 64 -8.14 4.46 17.92
C LYS A 64 -7.74 5.89 17.61
N THR A 65 -7.03 6.08 16.49
CA THR A 65 -6.47 7.39 16.09
C THR A 65 -7.36 8.14 15.11
N HIS A 66 -8.38 7.47 14.53
CA HIS A 66 -9.22 7.97 13.44
C HIS A 66 -8.46 8.45 12.20
N VAL A 67 -7.14 8.25 12.17
CA VAL A 67 -6.28 8.68 11.07
C VAL A 67 -6.59 7.87 9.82
N GLN A 68 -7.02 8.57 8.77
CA GLN A 68 -7.17 8.02 7.43
C GLN A 68 -5.89 8.26 6.62
N VAL A 69 -5.41 7.22 5.94
CA VAL A 69 -4.28 7.31 5.02
C VAL A 69 -4.82 7.30 3.59
N GLN A 70 -4.33 8.21 2.77
CA GLN A 70 -4.70 8.32 1.36
C GLN A 70 -3.46 8.17 0.48
N GLY A 71 -3.44 7.18 -0.40
CA GLY A 71 -2.41 7.01 -1.42
C GLY A 71 -2.62 7.97 -2.59
N VAL A 72 -1.54 8.57 -3.06
CA VAL A 72 -1.49 9.47 -4.22
C VAL A 72 -0.45 8.95 -5.20
N PRO A 73 -0.80 8.63 -6.46
CA PRO A 73 0.19 8.14 -7.42
C PRO A 73 1.15 9.27 -7.84
N LEU A 74 2.44 8.95 -7.87
CA LEU A 74 3.49 9.79 -8.40
C LEU A 74 4.06 9.13 -9.67
N ASP A 75 4.41 9.93 -10.68
CA ASP A 75 5.06 9.44 -11.89
C ASP A 75 6.58 9.39 -11.79
N ALA A 76 7.11 9.93 -10.72
CA ALA A 76 8.52 9.94 -10.38
C ALA A 76 9.11 8.53 -10.21
N MET A 77 10.37 8.38 -10.63
CA MET A 77 11.16 7.14 -10.48
C MET A 77 12.33 7.30 -9.51
N THR A 78 12.76 8.51 -9.24
CA THR A 78 13.86 8.82 -8.31
C THR A 78 13.34 9.51 -7.07
N MET A 79 14.13 9.50 -5.99
CA MET A 79 13.75 10.13 -4.72
C MET A 79 13.53 11.63 -4.87
N ASN A 80 14.42 12.33 -5.60
CA ASN A 80 14.33 13.78 -5.75
C ASN A 80 13.06 14.18 -6.52
N GLU A 81 12.79 13.53 -7.65
CA GLU A 81 11.56 13.76 -8.43
C GLU A 81 10.31 13.44 -7.60
N ALA A 82 10.35 12.34 -6.84
CA ALA A 82 9.23 11.92 -6.00
C ALA A 82 8.95 12.91 -4.87
N ASP A 83 9.97 13.52 -4.29
CA ASP A 83 9.82 14.51 -3.23
C ASP A 83 9.24 15.82 -3.78
N GLU A 84 9.74 16.29 -4.93
CA GLU A 84 9.20 17.49 -5.62
C GLU A 84 7.74 17.28 -6.03
N GLU A 85 7.43 16.14 -6.63
CA GLU A 85 6.06 15.82 -7.06
C GLU A 85 5.12 15.65 -5.85
N ALA A 86 5.59 15.01 -4.78
CA ALA A 86 4.84 14.85 -3.55
C ALA A 86 4.53 16.19 -2.88
N ALA A 87 5.50 17.10 -2.84
CA ALA A 87 5.31 18.46 -2.33
C ALA A 87 4.23 19.19 -3.14
N SER A 88 4.28 19.13 -4.49
CA SER A 88 3.28 19.74 -5.35
C SER A 88 1.89 19.18 -5.15
N LYS A 89 1.79 17.87 -4.89
CA LYS A 89 0.54 17.16 -4.61
C LYS A 89 0.13 17.20 -3.13
N LYS A 90 0.84 17.96 -2.28
CA LYS A 90 0.60 18.09 -0.84
C LYS A 90 0.59 16.76 -0.10
N CYS A 91 1.50 15.87 -0.45
CA CYS A 91 1.72 14.62 0.28
C CYS A 91 2.60 14.89 1.49
N THR A 92 2.30 14.24 2.63
CA THR A 92 3.09 14.34 3.86
C THR A 92 4.23 13.34 3.86
N TYR A 93 4.05 12.23 3.16
CA TYR A 93 5.02 11.15 3.04
C TYR A 93 5.20 10.73 1.60
N VAL A 94 6.37 10.12 1.33
CA VAL A 94 6.71 9.50 0.04
C VAL A 94 7.16 8.07 0.30
N VAL A 95 6.65 7.14 -0.48
CA VAL A 95 7.11 5.75 -0.47
C VAL A 95 7.74 5.38 -1.81
N LEU A 96 8.94 4.82 -1.75
CA LEU A 96 9.64 4.20 -2.86
C LEU A 96 9.60 2.69 -2.68
N THR A 97 9.40 1.96 -3.76
CA THR A 97 9.43 0.49 -3.77
C THR A 97 10.35 -0.02 -4.87
N THR A 98 11.11 -1.07 -4.56
CA THR A 98 12.03 -1.73 -5.50
C THR A 98 11.79 -3.24 -5.45
N LEU A 99 11.41 -3.84 -6.59
CA LEU A 99 11.34 -5.28 -6.74
C LEU A 99 12.76 -5.78 -6.97
N THR A 100 13.34 -6.44 -5.97
CA THR A 100 14.74 -6.93 -6.01
C THR A 100 14.84 -8.39 -6.40
N GLU A 101 13.82 -9.19 -6.12
CA GLU A 101 13.80 -10.61 -6.45
C GLU A 101 12.42 -11.08 -6.89
N LEU A 102 12.37 -11.84 -7.99
CA LEU A 102 11.19 -12.57 -8.43
C LEU A 102 11.66 -13.89 -9.07
N ARG A 103 11.60 -14.98 -8.29
CA ARG A 103 12.06 -16.30 -8.73
C ARG A 103 10.93 -17.31 -8.59
N GLY A 104 10.69 -18.06 -9.68
CA GLY A 104 9.87 -19.27 -9.64
C GLY A 104 10.70 -20.47 -9.20
N PHE A 105 10.14 -21.34 -8.38
CA PHE A 105 10.82 -22.55 -7.92
C PHE A 105 10.81 -23.69 -8.96
N ASP A 106 10.00 -23.57 -10.00
CA ASP A 106 9.92 -24.54 -11.09
C ASP A 106 10.81 -24.21 -12.30
N ASP A 107 11.81 -23.33 -12.13
CA ASP A 107 12.79 -23.12 -13.18
C ASP A 107 13.69 -24.37 -13.30
N PRO A 108 13.53 -25.20 -14.34
CA PRO A 108 14.31 -26.43 -14.51
C PRO A 108 15.81 -26.14 -14.63
N TYR A 109 16.20 -24.90 -14.88
CA TYR A 109 17.60 -24.48 -14.95
C TYR A 109 18.20 -24.15 -13.57
N GLN A 110 17.39 -24.05 -12.51
CA GLN A 110 17.88 -23.87 -11.14
C GLN A 110 18.00 -25.17 -10.34
N ARG A 111 17.63 -26.31 -10.92
CA ARG A 111 18.05 -27.59 -10.38
C ARG A 111 19.58 -27.65 -10.57
N THR A 112 20.30 -27.36 -9.48
CA THR A 112 21.76 -27.54 -9.46
C THR A 112 22.07 -28.93 -10.02
N PRO A 113 22.95 -29.06 -11.05
CA PRO A 113 23.25 -30.35 -11.68
C PRO A 113 23.88 -31.37 -10.73
N ASN A 114 24.10 -31.01 -9.47
CA ASN A 114 24.81 -31.81 -8.48
C ASN A 114 23.93 -32.70 -7.60
N THR A 115 22.61 -32.74 -7.81
CA THR A 115 21.73 -33.69 -7.11
C THR A 115 21.12 -34.70 -8.11
N ILE A 116 21.89 -35.16 -9.06
CA ILE A 116 21.65 -36.52 -9.55
C ILE A 116 22.23 -37.43 -8.48
N GLU A 117 21.57 -37.49 -7.32
CA GLU A 117 21.71 -38.67 -6.49
C GLU A 117 21.12 -39.81 -7.29
N THR A 118 22.02 -40.56 -7.89
CA THR A 118 21.78 -41.92 -8.38
C THR A 118 21.45 -42.81 -7.16
N ASN A 119 20.48 -42.44 -6.41
CA ASN A 119 19.92 -43.27 -5.37
C ASN A 119 18.84 -44.13 -6.04
N PRO A 120 19.09 -45.44 -6.21
CA PRO A 120 18.12 -46.33 -6.83
C PRO A 120 16.79 -46.38 -6.06
N ASN A 121 16.72 -45.84 -4.83
CA ASN A 121 15.50 -45.69 -4.05
C ASN A 121 14.70 -44.42 -4.38
N SER A 122 15.20 -43.49 -5.20
CA SER A 122 14.43 -42.30 -5.57
C SER A 122 13.25 -42.59 -6.53
N GLN A 123 13.23 -43.77 -7.15
CA GLN A 123 12.08 -44.24 -7.89
C GLN A 123 10.83 -44.44 -7.04
N TRP A 124 11.00 -44.62 -5.74
CA TRP A 124 9.88 -44.79 -4.82
C TRP A 124 9.08 -43.52 -4.55
N SER A 125 9.68 -42.35 -4.67
CA SER A 125 9.01 -41.09 -4.45
C SER A 125 8.06 -40.72 -5.60
N MET A 126 8.38 -41.14 -6.85
CA MET A 126 7.49 -40.91 -8.00
C MET A 126 6.30 -41.87 -8.04
N GLN A 127 6.41 -43.06 -7.43
CA GLN A 127 5.37 -44.08 -7.48
C GLN A 127 4.30 -43.89 -6.40
N ASN A 128 4.59 -43.16 -5.35
CA ASN A 128 3.70 -42.94 -4.22
C ASN A 128 2.94 -41.61 -4.24
N ASN A 129 3.02 -40.85 -5.33
CA ASN A 129 2.13 -39.71 -5.53
C ASN A 129 1.14 -40.01 -6.69
N PRO A 130 0.15 -40.92 -6.47
CA PRO A 130 -0.77 -41.39 -7.51
C PRO A 130 -1.79 -40.30 -7.93
N ARG A 131 -1.76 -39.12 -7.31
CA ARG A 131 -2.71 -38.04 -7.59
C ARG A 131 -2.15 -36.92 -8.45
N GLY A 132 -0.88 -36.97 -8.84
CA GLY A 132 -0.33 -35.93 -9.70
C GLY A 132 -0.74 -34.54 -9.22
N GLU A 133 -0.66 -34.30 -7.91
CA GLU A 133 -0.86 -32.94 -7.37
C GLU A 133 0.20 -32.09 -8.07
N ARG A 134 -0.24 -31.34 -9.06
CA ARG A 134 0.54 -30.25 -9.61
C ARG A 134 0.86 -29.38 -8.40
N MET A 135 2.10 -29.43 -7.96
CA MET A 135 2.59 -28.38 -7.07
C MET A 135 2.40 -27.08 -7.86
N ASP A 136 1.50 -26.25 -7.39
CA ASP A 136 1.35 -24.92 -7.96
C ASP A 136 2.73 -24.25 -7.88
N PRO A 137 3.17 -23.59 -8.95
CA PRO A 137 4.48 -22.94 -8.95
C PRO A 137 4.56 -21.97 -7.78
N GLU A 138 5.55 -22.15 -6.94
CA GLU A 138 5.83 -21.20 -5.87
C GLU A 138 6.76 -20.11 -6.38
N TYR A 139 6.41 -18.86 -6.13
CA TYR A 139 7.25 -17.72 -6.44
C TYR A 139 7.78 -17.09 -5.15
N ARG A 140 9.09 -16.87 -5.11
CA ARG A 140 9.72 -16.01 -4.10
C ARG A 140 9.77 -14.59 -4.63
N VAL A 141 9.17 -13.68 -3.89
CA VAL A 141 9.16 -12.25 -4.21
C VAL A 141 9.80 -11.49 -3.07
N THR A 142 10.73 -10.60 -3.41
CA THR A 142 11.32 -9.65 -2.46
C THR A 142 11.15 -8.25 -3.00
N VAL A 143 10.47 -7.41 -2.22
CA VAL A 143 10.31 -5.98 -2.49
C VAL A 143 10.90 -5.20 -1.33
N GLU A 144 11.82 -4.31 -1.62
CA GLU A 144 12.31 -3.32 -0.67
C GLU A 144 11.40 -2.09 -0.72
N TYR A 145 11.02 -1.54 0.45
CA TYR A 145 10.34 -0.26 0.52
C TYR A 145 11.09 0.71 1.43
N LYS A 146 10.99 1.99 1.12
CA LYS A 146 11.52 3.10 1.90
C LYS A 146 10.44 4.17 2.01
N LEU A 147 10.12 4.55 3.24
CA LEU A 147 9.14 5.60 3.56
C LEU A 147 9.88 6.82 4.07
N PHE A 148 9.66 7.96 3.44
CA PHE A 148 10.24 9.25 3.81
C PHE A 148 9.15 10.24 4.19
N ARG A 149 9.48 11.21 5.02
CA ARG A 149 8.68 12.42 5.16
C ARG A 149 9.04 13.36 4.01
N THR A 150 8.06 13.98 3.37
CA THR A 150 8.29 14.93 2.25
C THR A 150 9.25 16.05 2.70
N GLY A 151 10.32 16.29 1.94
CA GLY A 151 11.40 17.20 2.29
C GLY A 151 12.26 16.78 3.47
N GLY A 152 12.22 15.52 3.89
CA GLY A 152 12.82 15.10 5.14
C GLY A 152 13.53 13.74 5.13
N SER A 153 13.69 13.20 6.33
CA SER A 153 14.41 11.95 6.59
C SER A 153 13.53 10.71 6.34
N GLN A 154 14.21 9.58 6.16
CA GLN A 154 13.58 8.27 6.14
C GLN A 154 12.93 7.97 7.50
N VAL A 155 11.66 7.58 7.46
CA VAL A 155 10.86 7.22 8.63
C VAL A 155 10.89 5.72 8.87
N ALA A 156 10.77 4.94 7.81
CA ALA A 156 10.78 3.49 7.86
C ALA A 156 11.31 2.90 6.54
N GLY A 157 11.64 1.62 6.56
CA GLY A 157 12.02 0.89 5.37
C GLY A 157 12.60 -0.46 5.73
N SER A 158 12.24 -1.45 4.94
CA SER A 158 12.81 -2.79 5.05
C SER A 158 12.53 -3.61 3.78
N PRO A 159 13.34 -4.62 3.46
CA PRO A 159 12.94 -5.63 2.51
C PRO A 159 11.76 -6.44 3.08
N TYR A 160 10.84 -6.79 2.21
CA TYR A 160 9.76 -7.70 2.51
C TYR A 160 9.79 -8.85 1.52
N SER A 161 9.97 -10.07 2.01
CA SER A 161 9.99 -11.28 1.20
C SER A 161 8.80 -12.16 1.53
N THR A 162 8.22 -12.79 0.52
CA THR A 162 7.21 -13.83 0.70
C THR A 162 7.36 -14.91 -0.36
N GLN A 163 6.82 -16.08 -0.07
CA GLN A 163 6.56 -17.13 -1.04
C GLN A 163 5.06 -17.15 -1.31
N ALA A 164 4.68 -17.26 -2.55
CA ALA A 164 3.29 -17.32 -2.96
C ALA A 164 3.09 -18.45 -3.96
N ALA A 165 2.15 -19.34 -3.67
CA ALA A 165 1.70 -20.40 -4.57
C ALA A 165 0.68 -19.84 -5.56
N THR A 166 1.16 -19.02 -6.49
CA THR A 166 0.30 -18.33 -7.47
C THR A 166 1.15 -17.90 -8.67
N ASN A 167 0.56 -17.21 -9.63
CA ASN A 167 1.35 -16.66 -10.75
C ASN A 167 2.23 -15.47 -10.33
N GLU A 168 3.23 -15.15 -11.14
CA GLU A 168 4.22 -14.09 -10.86
C GLU A 168 3.58 -12.74 -10.50
N ILE A 169 2.56 -12.33 -11.24
CA ILE A 169 1.89 -11.03 -11.08
C ILE A 169 1.15 -10.98 -9.76
N ASP A 170 0.42 -12.04 -9.41
CA ASP A 170 -0.35 -12.10 -8.17
C ASP A 170 0.59 -12.18 -6.96
N ALA A 171 1.74 -12.84 -7.09
CA ALA A 171 2.75 -12.89 -6.05
C ALA A 171 3.30 -11.50 -5.71
N VAL A 172 3.64 -10.69 -6.73
CA VAL A 172 4.08 -9.30 -6.53
C VAL A 172 2.98 -8.47 -5.91
N SER A 173 1.76 -8.57 -6.44
CA SER A 173 0.61 -7.81 -5.94
C SER A 173 0.31 -8.10 -4.46
N GLN A 174 0.38 -9.35 -4.02
CA GLN A 174 0.20 -9.73 -2.61
C GLN A 174 1.27 -9.09 -1.70
N VAL A 175 2.52 -9.05 -2.16
CA VAL A 175 3.60 -8.37 -1.42
C VAL A 175 3.32 -6.88 -1.32
N MET A 176 2.93 -6.24 -2.42
CA MET A 176 2.62 -4.82 -2.46
C MET A 176 1.46 -4.46 -1.52
N GLU A 177 0.41 -5.27 -1.44
CA GLU A 177 -0.70 -5.08 -0.49
C GLU A 177 -0.24 -5.16 0.98
N ARG A 178 0.65 -6.11 1.30
CA ARG A 178 1.20 -6.23 2.66
C ARG A 178 2.11 -5.06 3.02
N ILE A 179 2.92 -4.58 2.06
CA ILE A 179 3.74 -3.38 2.26
C ILE A 179 2.84 -2.16 2.45
N ALA A 180 1.77 -2.01 1.66
CA ALA A 180 0.82 -0.92 1.83
C ALA A 180 0.22 -0.89 3.25
N SER A 181 -0.14 -2.06 3.80
CA SER A 181 -0.62 -2.15 5.18
C SER A 181 0.44 -1.69 6.20
N ARG A 182 1.69 -2.13 6.03
CA ARG A 182 2.80 -1.69 6.90
C ARG A 182 3.05 -0.19 6.81
N VAL A 183 3.09 0.35 5.59
CA VAL A 183 3.26 1.80 5.38
C VAL A 183 2.15 2.58 6.06
N ALA A 184 0.89 2.14 5.94
CA ALA A 184 -0.21 2.78 6.63
C ALA A 184 -0.05 2.77 8.16
N ASP A 185 0.42 1.65 8.73
CA ASP A 185 0.66 1.54 10.17
C ASP A 185 1.82 2.43 10.63
N GLU A 186 2.92 2.52 9.87
CA GLU A 186 4.04 3.42 10.19
C GLU A 186 3.64 4.90 10.08
N VAL A 187 2.85 5.26 9.06
CA VAL A 187 2.31 6.61 8.93
C VAL A 187 1.42 6.97 10.12
N ARG A 188 0.55 6.06 10.57
CA ARG A 188 -0.33 6.27 11.73
C ARG A 188 0.46 6.44 13.04
N LYS A 189 1.54 5.66 13.23
CA LYS A 189 2.43 5.78 14.40
C LYS A 189 3.22 7.08 14.41
N SER A 190 3.63 7.55 13.23
CA SER A 190 4.44 8.77 13.06
C SER A 190 3.59 10.05 12.92
N ALA A 191 2.27 9.90 12.78
CA ALA A 191 1.36 11.02 12.85
C ALA A 191 1.44 11.65 14.25
N PRO A 192 1.56 12.98 14.37
CA PRO A 192 1.43 13.61 15.67
C PRO A 192 0.06 13.21 16.23
N ALA A 193 0.05 12.69 17.46
CA ALA A 193 -1.19 12.46 18.17
C ALA A 193 -2.00 13.76 18.06
N ALA A 194 -3.23 13.66 17.51
CA ALA A 194 -4.12 14.80 17.44
C ALA A 194 -4.13 15.41 18.85
N ALA A 195 -3.59 16.62 18.96
CA ALA A 195 -3.60 17.32 20.23
C ALA A 195 -5.07 17.42 20.64
N ASN A 196 -5.44 16.65 21.65
CA ASN A 196 -6.70 16.81 22.34
C ASN A 196 -6.65 18.17 23.04
N GLU A 197 -7.03 19.22 22.32
CA GLU A 197 -7.42 20.50 22.91
C GLU A 197 -8.93 20.53 23.10
#